data_d8d40f9616c03cf0698f06b4515449fe
#
_entry.id   d8d40f9616c03cf0698f06b4515449fe
#
_cell.length_a   1.000
_cell.length_b   1.000
_cell.length_c   1.000
_cell.angle_alpha   90.00
_cell.angle_beta   90.00
_cell.angle_gamma   90.00
#
_symmetry.space_group_name_H-M   'P 1'
#
loop_
_entity.id
_entity.type
_entity.pdbx_description
1 polymer ?
#
loop_
_entity_poly.entity_id
_entity_poly.type
_entity_poly.pdbx_seq_one_letter_code
_entity_poly.pdbx_strand_id
1 'polypeptide(L)'
;YPYFSIDHLKMGLIRSKQTELTPMSNDADLTAYLWPIVCEMIKTTIENRQNLIVEGCYIPFDWENDFTEEYLKQIRYCCLVLSENYIREHFCDIRKYANVIENRLDDTCCTLESVLADNAQMLKMAEIYHVNYMLIDENYEIDIDL
;
A
#
# COMPACT_ATOMS: atom_id res chain seq x y z
N TYR A 1 14.58 9.25 4.37
CA TYR A 1 14.72 7.81 4.23
C TYR A 1 14.57 7.41 2.74
N PRO A 2 15.31 6.36 2.27
CA PRO A 2 15.05 5.77 0.96
C PRO A 2 13.62 5.27 0.88
N TYR A 3 13.05 5.36 -0.32
CA TYR A 3 11.65 5.02 -0.60
C TYR A 3 11.58 3.96 -1.68
N PHE A 4 10.70 2.97 -1.48
CA PHE A 4 10.46 1.88 -2.40
C PHE A 4 8.95 1.68 -2.61
N SER A 5 8.51 1.84 -3.86
CA SER A 5 7.13 1.55 -4.25
C SER A 5 7.01 0.12 -4.76
N ILE A 6 6.05 -0.63 -4.22
CA ILE A 6 5.72 -1.98 -4.68
C ILE A 6 5.18 -1.94 -6.12
N ASP A 7 4.54 -0.84 -6.53
CA ASP A 7 4.11 -0.66 -7.92
C ASP A 7 5.27 -0.59 -8.91
N HIS A 8 6.40 -0.01 -8.53
CA HIS A 8 7.60 -0.04 -9.36
C HIS A 8 8.14 -1.47 -9.52
N LEU A 9 8.15 -2.26 -8.45
CA LEU A 9 8.51 -3.69 -8.52
C LEU A 9 7.55 -4.44 -9.43
N LYS A 10 6.24 -4.28 -9.23
CA LYS A 10 5.18 -4.86 -10.06
C LYS A 10 5.44 -4.61 -11.54
N MET A 11 5.58 -3.33 -11.91
CA MET A 11 5.78 -2.95 -13.30
C MET A 11 7.13 -3.43 -13.87
N GLY A 12 8.17 -3.47 -13.04
CA GLY A 12 9.47 -4.04 -13.41
C GLY A 12 9.36 -5.51 -13.77
N LEU A 13 8.71 -6.31 -12.94
CA LEU A 13 8.53 -7.75 -13.16
C LEU A 13 7.63 -8.06 -14.37
N ILE A 14 6.53 -7.31 -14.53
CA ILE A 14 5.62 -7.46 -15.67
C ILE A 14 6.32 -7.10 -16.98
N ARG A 15 6.98 -5.94 -17.06
CA ARG A 15 7.64 -5.46 -18.27
C ARG A 15 8.85 -6.30 -18.66
N SER A 16 9.56 -6.86 -17.68
CA SER A 16 10.67 -7.79 -17.91
C SER A 16 10.23 -9.23 -18.19
N LYS A 17 8.92 -9.48 -18.23
CA LYS A 17 8.31 -10.81 -18.50
C LYS A 17 8.73 -11.89 -17.48
N GLN A 18 8.89 -11.50 -16.22
CA GLN A 18 9.15 -12.43 -15.12
C GLN A 18 7.86 -13.06 -14.57
N THR A 19 6.70 -12.61 -15.02
CA THR A 19 5.39 -13.11 -14.63
C THR A 19 4.41 -12.99 -15.79
N GLU A 20 3.38 -13.85 -15.79
CA GLU A 20 2.22 -13.77 -16.69
C GLU A 20 1.13 -12.82 -16.16
N LEU A 21 1.29 -12.31 -14.93
CA LEU A 21 0.39 -11.31 -14.37
C LEU A 21 0.47 -10.01 -15.17
N THR A 22 -0.63 -9.26 -15.14
CA THR A 22 -0.77 -7.98 -15.84
C THR A 22 -1.14 -6.88 -14.83
N PRO A 23 -1.03 -5.60 -15.18
CA PRO A 23 -1.52 -4.52 -14.30
C PRO A 23 -3.01 -4.62 -13.96
N MET A 24 -3.79 -5.37 -14.74
CA MET A 24 -5.23 -5.60 -14.56
C MET A 24 -5.55 -6.91 -13.84
N SER A 25 -4.53 -7.67 -13.42
CA SER A 25 -4.75 -8.85 -12.58
C SER A 25 -5.34 -8.43 -11.23
N ASN A 26 -6.11 -9.33 -10.59
CA ASN A 26 -6.71 -9.00 -9.31
C ASN A 26 -5.66 -8.80 -8.21
N ASP A 27 -5.98 -8.00 -7.21
CA ASP A 27 -5.04 -7.62 -6.14
C ASP A 27 -4.59 -8.82 -5.30
N ALA A 28 -5.41 -9.85 -5.16
CA ALA A 28 -5.04 -11.04 -4.39
C ALA A 28 -3.90 -11.81 -5.08
N ASP A 29 -3.96 -12.00 -6.41
CA ASP A 29 -2.91 -12.66 -7.17
C ASP A 29 -1.63 -11.81 -7.22
N LEU A 30 -1.77 -10.50 -7.37
CA LEU A 30 -0.65 -9.57 -7.33
C LEU A 30 0.02 -9.57 -5.95
N THR A 31 -0.75 -9.52 -4.88
CA THR A 31 -0.24 -9.61 -3.49
C THR A 31 0.49 -10.93 -3.27
N ALA A 32 -0.11 -12.06 -3.63
CA ALA A 32 0.51 -13.38 -3.46
C ALA A 32 1.84 -13.53 -4.22
N TYR A 33 1.98 -12.85 -5.34
CA TYR A 33 3.22 -12.86 -6.12
C TYR A 33 4.28 -11.87 -5.62
N LEU A 34 3.87 -10.64 -5.27
CA LEU A 34 4.80 -9.55 -4.94
C LEU A 34 5.25 -9.59 -3.48
N TRP A 35 4.35 -9.90 -2.56
CA TRP A 35 4.62 -9.80 -1.13
C TRP A 35 5.80 -10.67 -0.64
N PRO A 36 5.95 -11.94 -1.06
CA PRO A 36 7.13 -12.73 -0.67
C PRO A 36 8.45 -12.09 -1.09
N ILE A 37 8.50 -11.42 -2.24
CA ILE A 37 9.69 -10.72 -2.72
C ILE A 37 9.97 -9.50 -1.83
N VAL A 38 8.93 -8.73 -1.52
CA VAL A 38 9.02 -7.54 -0.67
C VAL A 38 9.49 -7.91 0.74
N CYS A 39 9.00 -9.03 1.32
CA CYS A 39 9.45 -9.53 2.61
C CYS A 39 10.97 -9.75 2.65
N GLU A 40 11.52 -10.42 1.64
CA GLU A 40 12.97 -10.67 1.58
C GLU A 40 13.78 -9.39 1.38
N MET A 41 13.24 -8.40 0.66
CA MET A 41 13.86 -7.08 0.54
C MET A 41 13.88 -6.35 1.88
N ILE A 42 12.77 -6.39 2.64
CA ILE A 42 12.68 -5.81 3.98
C ILE A 42 13.69 -6.47 4.93
N LYS A 43 13.74 -7.81 4.98
CA LYS A 43 14.71 -8.57 5.78
C LYS A 43 16.15 -8.17 5.45
N THR A 44 16.48 -8.14 4.16
CA THR A 44 17.81 -7.74 3.67
C THR A 44 18.17 -6.31 4.12
N THR A 45 17.22 -5.39 4.05
CA THR A 45 17.41 -4.00 4.48
C THR A 45 17.73 -3.92 5.98
N ILE A 46 16.98 -4.67 6.80
CA ILE A 46 17.18 -4.74 8.25
C ILE A 46 18.56 -5.35 8.59
N GLU A 47 18.91 -6.45 7.96
CA GLU A 47 20.20 -7.14 8.13
C GLU A 47 21.39 -6.24 7.79
N ASN A 48 21.24 -5.40 6.77
CA ASN A 48 22.21 -4.41 6.36
C ASN A 48 22.20 -3.12 7.23
N ARG A 49 21.33 -3.04 8.24
CA ARG A 49 21.14 -1.86 9.09
C ARG A 49 20.84 -0.59 8.28
N GLN A 50 20.01 -0.73 7.29
CA GLN A 50 19.55 0.35 6.42
C GLN A 50 18.11 0.73 6.79
N ASN A 51 17.74 1.97 6.52
CA ASN A 51 16.35 2.43 6.62
C ASN A 51 15.70 2.37 5.24
N LEU A 52 14.42 1.99 5.19
CA LEU A 52 13.63 1.94 3.96
C LEU A 52 12.17 2.23 4.27
N ILE A 53 11.56 3.11 3.50
CA ILE A 53 10.11 3.27 3.46
C ILE A 53 9.60 2.40 2.32
N VAL A 54 8.73 1.44 2.63
CA VAL A 54 8.04 0.59 1.65
C VAL A 54 6.59 1.00 1.60
N GLU A 55 6.07 1.27 0.41
CA GLU A 55 4.65 1.60 0.23
C GLU A 55 4.02 0.81 -0.90
N GLY A 56 2.71 0.63 -0.80
CA GLY A 56 1.88 -0.01 -1.82
C GLY A 56 0.65 -0.68 -1.22
N CYS A 57 -0.30 -1.01 -2.08
CA CYS A 57 -1.54 -1.68 -1.69
C CYS A 57 -1.42 -3.21 -1.57
N TYR A 58 -0.26 -3.78 -1.92
CA TYR A 58 -0.01 -5.23 -1.92
C TYR A 58 0.65 -5.74 -0.63
N ILE A 59 0.41 -5.05 0.49
CA ILE A 59 0.83 -5.47 1.83
C ILE A 59 -0.38 -6.14 2.50
N PRO A 60 -0.35 -7.44 2.80
CA PRO A 60 -1.48 -8.12 3.44
C PRO A 60 -1.66 -7.65 4.89
N PHE A 61 -2.89 -7.69 5.41
CA PHE A 61 -3.17 -7.26 6.78
C PHE A 61 -2.55 -8.17 7.85
N ASP A 62 -2.29 -9.42 7.51
CA ASP A 62 -1.61 -10.40 8.36
C ASP A 62 -0.10 -10.45 8.13
N TRP A 63 0.48 -9.38 7.59
CA TRP A 63 1.89 -9.23 7.23
C TRP A 63 2.88 -9.63 8.32
N GLU A 64 2.50 -9.50 9.60
CA GLU A 64 3.34 -9.86 10.75
C GLU A 64 3.71 -11.34 10.76
N ASN A 65 2.85 -12.21 10.21
CA ASN A 65 3.07 -13.65 10.16
C ASN A 65 4.29 -14.06 9.31
N ASP A 66 4.75 -13.18 8.43
CA ASP A 66 5.88 -13.44 7.52
C ASP A 66 7.25 -13.04 8.12
N PHE A 67 7.25 -12.51 9.35
CA PHE A 67 8.45 -12.04 10.03
C PHE A 67 8.60 -12.68 11.42
N THR A 68 9.86 -12.92 11.82
CA THR A 68 10.17 -13.29 13.19
C THR A 68 10.08 -12.10 14.13
N GLU A 69 9.96 -12.32 15.43
CA GLU A 69 9.95 -11.25 16.45
C GLU A 69 11.16 -10.29 16.34
N GLU A 70 12.30 -10.77 15.87
CA GLU A 70 13.51 -9.97 15.72
C GLU A 70 13.36 -8.93 14.61
N TYR A 71 12.74 -9.30 13.49
CA TYR A 71 12.42 -8.38 12.40
C TYR A 71 11.28 -7.44 12.80
N LEU A 72 10.22 -7.95 13.42
CA LEU A 72 9.04 -7.16 13.83
C LEU A 72 9.41 -5.97 14.73
N LYS A 73 10.43 -6.12 15.59
CA LYS A 73 10.92 -5.02 16.45
C LYS A 73 11.46 -3.83 15.66
N GLN A 74 11.82 -4.04 14.39
CA GLN A 74 12.45 -3.03 13.55
C GLN A 74 11.50 -2.52 12.44
N ILE A 75 10.28 -3.06 12.36
CA ILE A 75 9.28 -2.67 11.37
C ILE A 75 8.25 -1.74 12.05
N ARG A 76 7.91 -0.66 11.36
CA ARG A 76 6.76 0.18 11.68
C ARG A 76 5.78 0.09 10.53
N TYR A 77 4.54 -0.20 10.84
CA TYR A 77 3.46 -0.30 9.86
C TYR A 77 2.39 0.74 10.15
N CYS A 78 1.87 1.35 9.11
CA CYS A 78 0.71 2.23 9.19
C CYS A 78 -0.13 2.11 7.92
N CYS A 79 -1.41 1.80 8.08
CA CYS A 79 -2.39 1.83 7.01
C CYS A 79 -3.01 3.22 6.93
N LEU A 80 -2.96 3.87 5.78
CA LEU A 80 -3.63 5.16 5.57
C LEU A 80 -5.04 4.90 5.04
N VAL A 81 -6.04 5.45 5.71
CA VAL A 81 -7.45 5.28 5.35
C VAL A 81 -8.09 6.66 5.27
N LEU A 82 -8.79 6.92 4.17
CA LEU A 82 -9.61 8.13 4.03
C LEU A 82 -11.00 7.89 4.61
N SER A 83 -11.50 8.84 5.40
CA SER A 83 -12.87 8.78 5.89
C SER A 83 -13.89 8.99 4.76
N GLU A 84 -15.12 8.55 4.98
CA GLU A 84 -16.23 8.80 4.03
C GLU A 84 -16.42 10.31 3.80
N ASN A 85 -16.34 11.10 4.87
CA ASN A 85 -16.48 12.55 4.80
C ASN A 85 -15.38 13.18 3.95
N TYR A 86 -14.12 12.84 4.23
CA TYR A 86 -12.98 13.32 3.47
C TYR A 86 -13.10 12.96 1.97
N ILE A 87 -13.46 11.72 1.66
CA ILE A 87 -13.59 11.26 0.26
C ILE A 87 -14.68 12.06 -0.46
N ARG A 88 -15.85 12.29 0.17
CA ARG A 88 -16.95 13.03 -0.46
C ARG A 88 -16.58 14.49 -0.74
N GLU A 89 -15.90 15.13 0.18
CA GLU A 89 -15.51 16.54 0.06
C GLU A 89 -14.34 16.75 -0.90
N HIS A 90 -13.40 15.78 -0.97
CA HIS A 90 -12.13 15.92 -1.71
C HIS A 90 -11.99 14.97 -2.91
N PHE A 91 -13.09 14.37 -3.40
CA PHE A 91 -13.01 13.39 -4.49
C PHE A 91 -12.35 13.95 -5.76
N CYS A 92 -12.61 15.22 -6.08
CA CYS A 92 -11.97 15.88 -7.23
C CYS A 92 -10.45 15.99 -7.05
N ASP A 93 -9.99 16.25 -5.83
CA ASP A 93 -8.56 16.33 -5.52
C ASP A 93 -7.93 14.95 -5.55
N ILE A 94 -8.58 13.92 -4.99
CA ILE A 94 -8.13 12.52 -5.06
C ILE A 94 -7.88 12.13 -6.51
N ARG A 95 -8.81 12.39 -7.42
CA ARG A 95 -8.63 12.12 -8.86
C ARG A 95 -7.53 12.95 -9.49
N LYS A 96 -7.45 14.23 -9.16
CA LYS A 96 -6.44 15.16 -9.69
C LYS A 96 -5.02 14.73 -9.33
N TYR A 97 -4.82 14.26 -8.09
CA TYR A 97 -3.51 13.88 -7.58
C TYR A 97 -3.17 12.40 -7.83
N ALA A 98 -4.09 11.60 -8.37
CA ALA A 98 -3.86 10.17 -8.66
C ALA A 98 -2.67 9.91 -9.61
N ASN A 99 -2.31 10.89 -10.45
CA ASN A 99 -1.21 10.78 -11.41
C ASN A 99 0.07 11.56 -11.01
N VAL A 100 0.20 11.97 -9.74
CA VAL A 100 1.37 12.75 -9.31
C VAL A 100 2.65 11.91 -9.27
N ILE A 101 2.55 10.65 -8.86
CA ILE A 101 3.69 9.75 -8.71
C ILE A 101 3.78 8.77 -9.88
N GLU A 102 2.65 8.31 -10.39
CA GLU A 102 2.58 7.34 -11.49
C GLU A 102 1.69 7.85 -12.62
N ASN A 103 1.98 7.41 -13.84
CA ASN A 103 1.13 7.70 -15.00
C ASN A 103 0.14 6.54 -15.18
N ARG A 104 -1.10 6.71 -14.71
CA ARG A 104 -2.18 5.74 -14.87
C ARG A 104 -2.71 5.78 -16.29
N LEU A 105 -2.70 4.64 -16.97
CA LEU A 105 -3.16 4.52 -18.36
C LEU A 105 -4.69 4.56 -18.47
N ASP A 106 -5.39 4.05 -17.45
CA ASP A 106 -6.85 4.03 -17.37
C ASP A 106 -7.29 4.24 -15.91
N ASP A 107 -8.06 5.27 -15.66
CA ASP A 107 -8.60 5.64 -14.34
C ASP A 107 -10.14 5.62 -14.35
N THR A 108 -10.76 4.97 -15.33
CA THR A 108 -12.23 4.91 -15.49
C THR A 108 -12.92 4.19 -14.34
N CYS A 109 -12.22 3.26 -13.65
CA CYS A 109 -12.74 2.56 -12.48
C CYS A 109 -12.65 3.39 -11.19
N CYS A 110 -11.93 4.51 -11.17
CA CYS A 110 -11.85 5.40 -10.02
C CYS A 110 -13.13 6.24 -9.90
N THR A 111 -14.17 5.63 -9.37
CA THR A 111 -15.45 6.29 -9.06
C THR A 111 -15.54 6.65 -7.59
N LEU A 112 -16.42 7.58 -7.25
CA LEU A 112 -16.68 7.92 -5.83
C LEU A 112 -17.07 6.68 -5.03
N GLU A 113 -17.93 5.85 -5.61
CA GLU A 113 -18.44 4.64 -4.97
C GLU A 113 -17.31 3.60 -4.75
N SER A 114 -16.41 3.43 -5.72
CA SER A 114 -15.28 2.50 -5.57
C SER A 114 -14.32 2.97 -4.47
N VAL A 115 -13.97 4.26 -4.45
CA VAL A 115 -13.06 4.82 -3.43
C VAL A 115 -13.67 4.72 -2.03
N LEU A 116 -14.98 4.98 -1.89
CA LEU A 116 -15.70 4.79 -0.63
C LEU A 116 -15.69 3.33 -0.17
N ALA A 117 -15.99 2.40 -1.07
CA ALA A 117 -16.03 0.97 -0.76
C ALA A 117 -14.64 0.43 -0.37
N ASP A 118 -13.60 0.82 -1.09
CA ASP A 118 -12.22 0.39 -0.84
C ASP A 118 -11.74 0.88 0.53
N ASN A 119 -11.95 2.16 0.85
CA ASN A 119 -11.53 2.72 2.14
C ASN A 119 -12.34 2.15 3.31
N ALA A 120 -13.65 1.93 3.15
CA ALA A 120 -14.46 1.25 4.16
C ALA A 120 -13.98 -0.19 4.42
N GLN A 121 -13.60 -0.92 3.36
CA GLN A 121 -13.03 -2.25 3.48
C GLN A 121 -11.65 -2.21 4.15
N MET A 122 -10.79 -1.26 3.79
CA MET A 122 -9.47 -1.08 4.40
C MET A 122 -9.58 -0.82 5.90
N LEU A 123 -10.48 0.09 6.32
CA LEU A 123 -10.72 0.38 7.74
C LEU A 123 -11.17 -0.88 8.48
N LYS A 124 -12.17 -1.56 7.93
CA LYS A 124 -12.69 -2.81 8.53
C LYS A 124 -11.59 -3.87 8.69
N MET A 125 -10.73 -4.04 7.69
CA MET A 125 -9.64 -5.01 7.76
C MET A 125 -8.58 -4.59 8.77
N ALA A 126 -8.23 -3.29 8.82
CA ALA A 126 -7.29 -2.77 9.80
C ALA A 126 -7.76 -3.02 11.24
N GLU A 127 -9.06 -2.85 11.49
CA GLU A 127 -9.67 -3.14 12.79
C GLU A 127 -9.69 -4.65 13.13
N ILE A 128 -10.05 -5.51 12.16
CA ILE A 128 -10.08 -6.98 12.36
C ILE A 128 -8.70 -7.54 12.68
N TYR A 129 -7.68 -7.07 11.96
CA TYR A 129 -6.30 -7.54 12.13
C TYR A 129 -5.51 -6.75 13.19
N HIS A 130 -6.14 -5.75 13.82
CA HIS A 130 -5.54 -4.90 14.85
C HIS A 130 -4.22 -4.23 14.41
N VAL A 131 -4.10 -3.89 13.13
CA VAL A 131 -2.94 -3.16 12.61
C VAL A 131 -3.06 -1.67 12.87
N ASN A 132 -1.92 -0.98 12.96
CA ASN A 132 -1.90 0.47 13.08
C ASN A 132 -2.48 1.11 11.81
N TYR A 133 -3.39 2.05 11.99
CA TYR A 133 -3.93 2.85 10.89
C TYR A 133 -4.08 4.32 11.27
N MET A 134 -4.07 5.17 10.27
CA MET A 134 -4.37 6.59 10.39
C MET A 134 -5.60 6.92 9.56
N LEU A 135 -6.65 7.41 10.22
CA LEU A 135 -7.86 7.87 9.55
C LEU A 135 -7.70 9.35 9.19
N ILE A 136 -7.72 9.65 7.90
CA ILE A 136 -7.66 11.01 7.36
C ILE A 136 -9.10 11.50 7.19
N ASP A 137 -9.51 12.50 7.97
CA ASP A 137 -10.90 12.96 8.06
C ASP A 137 -11.07 14.41 7.61
N GLU A 138 -10.33 15.36 8.17
CA GLU A 138 -10.48 16.79 7.85
C GLU A 138 -9.38 17.29 6.90
N ASN A 139 -8.14 17.02 7.24
CA ASN A 139 -6.96 17.45 6.49
C ASN A 139 -6.06 16.28 6.13
N TYR A 140 -5.41 16.33 4.97
CA TYR A 140 -4.40 15.36 4.59
C TYR A 140 -3.07 15.71 5.28
N GLU A 141 -3.03 15.46 6.58
CA GLU A 141 -1.82 15.62 7.39
C GLU A 141 -1.39 14.24 7.89
N ILE A 142 -0.18 13.84 7.55
CA ILE A 142 0.40 12.56 7.96
C ILE A 142 1.50 12.86 8.97
N ASP A 143 1.22 12.57 10.23
CA ASP A 143 2.18 12.64 11.32
C ASP A 143 2.47 11.22 11.82
N ILE A 144 3.57 10.64 11.35
CA ILE A 144 4.01 9.29 11.72
C ILE A 144 5.36 9.42 12.36
N ASP A 145 5.49 9.02 13.63
CA ASP A 145 6.76 8.83 14.31
C ASP A 145 7.53 7.66 13.65
N LEU A 146 8.63 7.97 12.99
CA LEU A 146 9.50 7.04 12.27
C LEU A 146 10.66 6.52 13.15
#